data_87087259c54a1a5dcc9a9c15ec12011a
#
_entry.id   87087259c54a1a5dcc9a9c15ec12011a
#
_cell.length_a   1.000
_cell.length_b   1.000
_cell.length_c   1.000
_cell.angle_alpha   90.00
_cell.angle_beta   90.00
_cell.angle_gamma   90.00
#
_symmetry.space_group_name_H-M   'P 1'
#
loop_
_entity.id
_entity.type
_entity.pdbx_description
1 polymer ?
#
loop_
_entity_poly.entity_id
_entity_poly.type
_entity_poly.pdbx_seq_one_letter_code
_entity_poly.pdbx_strand_id
1 'polypeptide(L)'
;LTEEMLKCNGHDIKGKTVCVSGSGNVAIYATQKAQQLGAKVVTVSDSTGWVYDPEGIDVALLKEVKEVKRARLTEYAAARPSAEYHEGRGVWSIKCDVALPCATQNELLLDDAKQLVANGCIAVAEGANMPTTLEATEYLQKNNVLFAPGKAANAGGVATSALEMSQNSERLSWTFEEVDAKLQNIMVNIFHNLDDAAKRYNMEGDYVAGANIAGFEKVADAMLAQGVC
;
A
#
# COMPACT_ATOMS: atom_id res chain seq x y z
N LEU A 1 -8.13 -0.89 -0.17
CA LEU A 1 -7.95 -1.60 1.10
C LEU A 1 -7.57 -0.65 2.24
N THR A 2 -6.51 0.18 2.11
CA THR A 2 -6.08 1.13 3.15
C THR A 2 -7.19 2.07 3.59
N GLU A 3 -7.95 2.63 2.65
CA GLU A 3 -9.12 3.48 2.94
C GLU A 3 -10.15 2.73 3.79
N GLU A 4 -10.47 1.49 3.44
CA GLU A 4 -11.45 0.66 4.15
C GLU A 4 -10.96 0.31 5.56
N MET A 5 -9.68 -0.07 5.68
CA MET A 5 -9.05 -0.29 6.99
C MET A 5 -9.13 0.95 7.89
N LEU A 6 -8.86 2.12 7.36
CA LEU A 6 -8.97 3.37 8.11
C LEU A 6 -10.41 3.64 8.52
N LYS A 7 -11.39 3.52 7.62
CA LYS A 7 -12.82 3.73 7.91
C LYS A 7 -13.33 2.81 9.01
N CYS A 8 -13.01 1.52 8.94
CA CYS A 8 -13.43 0.55 9.96
C CYS A 8 -12.82 0.82 11.34
N ASN A 9 -11.73 1.59 11.40
CA ASN A 9 -11.07 2.00 12.64
C ASN A 9 -11.34 3.48 13.01
N GLY A 10 -12.37 4.10 12.44
CA GLY A 10 -12.81 5.45 12.80
C GLY A 10 -11.94 6.57 12.22
N HIS A 11 -11.17 6.30 11.20
CA HIS A 11 -10.32 7.28 10.51
C HIS A 11 -10.76 7.50 9.07
N ASP A 12 -10.39 8.64 8.51
CA ASP A 12 -10.55 8.95 7.08
C ASP A 12 -9.17 9.17 6.47
N ILE A 13 -8.96 8.72 5.25
CA ILE A 13 -7.73 8.98 4.50
C ILE A 13 -7.64 10.43 4.00
N LYS A 14 -8.80 11.08 3.84
CA LYS A 14 -8.88 12.47 3.40
C LYS A 14 -8.18 13.41 4.40
N GLY A 15 -7.31 14.26 3.87
CA GLY A 15 -6.52 15.21 4.68
C GLY A 15 -5.32 14.59 5.39
N LYS A 16 -5.09 13.28 5.28
CA LYS A 16 -3.93 12.62 5.88
C LYS A 16 -2.65 12.89 5.11
N THR A 17 -1.54 13.00 5.84
CA THR A 17 -0.19 13.03 5.27
C THR A 17 0.29 11.61 5.05
N VAL A 18 0.75 11.31 3.85
CA VAL A 18 1.17 9.96 3.44
C VAL A 18 2.61 9.97 2.99
N CYS A 19 3.42 9.06 3.53
CA CYS A 19 4.74 8.76 3.02
C CYS A 19 4.69 7.51 2.14
N VAL A 20 5.27 7.61 0.94
CA VAL A 20 5.41 6.52 -0.02
C VAL A 20 6.88 6.28 -0.28
N SER A 21 7.33 5.04 -0.26
CA SER A 21 8.64 4.65 -0.78
C SER A 21 8.55 4.12 -2.20
N GLY A 22 9.65 4.19 -2.93
CA GLY A 22 9.68 3.81 -4.33
C GLY A 22 9.26 4.94 -5.27
N SER A 23 9.44 4.71 -6.55
CA SER A 23 9.05 5.58 -7.66
C SER A 23 8.76 4.78 -8.95
N GLY A 24 8.55 3.48 -8.80
CA GLY A 24 8.07 2.59 -9.87
C GLY A 24 6.54 2.59 -9.95
N ASN A 25 5.97 1.71 -10.76
CA ASN A 25 4.53 1.63 -10.99
C ASN A 25 3.71 1.58 -9.71
N VAL A 26 4.07 0.72 -8.75
CA VAL A 26 3.34 0.59 -7.48
C VAL A 26 3.30 1.93 -6.74
N ALA A 27 4.45 2.58 -6.58
CA ALA A 27 4.55 3.86 -5.87
C ALA A 27 3.82 5.00 -6.58
N ILE A 28 3.96 5.10 -7.91
CA ILE A 28 3.31 6.15 -8.72
C ILE A 28 1.79 6.04 -8.59
N TYR A 29 1.23 4.84 -8.79
CA TYR A 29 -0.23 4.66 -8.76
C TYR A 29 -0.79 4.65 -7.34
N ALA A 30 -0.02 4.21 -6.32
CA ALA A 30 -0.38 4.40 -4.91
C ALA A 30 -0.46 5.90 -4.56
N THR A 31 0.53 6.69 -4.99
CA THR A 31 0.55 8.16 -4.83
C THR A 31 -0.67 8.80 -5.51
N GLN A 32 -0.90 8.46 -6.77
CA GLN A 32 -2.04 8.99 -7.52
C GLN A 32 -3.39 8.67 -6.84
N LYS A 33 -3.59 7.42 -6.43
CA LYS A 33 -4.84 6.99 -5.79
C LYS A 33 -5.03 7.64 -4.43
N ALA A 34 -3.98 7.72 -3.60
CA ALA A 34 -4.04 8.40 -2.31
C ALA A 34 -4.44 9.88 -2.47
N GLN A 35 -3.88 10.58 -3.45
CA GLN A 35 -4.25 11.98 -3.73
C GLN A 35 -5.68 12.11 -4.27
N GLN A 36 -6.15 11.19 -5.11
CA GLN A 36 -7.55 11.15 -5.57
C GLN A 36 -8.53 10.98 -4.40
N LEU A 37 -8.14 10.25 -3.36
CA LEU A 37 -8.91 10.07 -2.13
C LEU A 37 -8.74 11.25 -1.14
N GLY A 38 -8.00 12.29 -1.51
CA GLY A 38 -7.85 13.52 -0.73
C GLY A 38 -6.72 13.51 0.28
N ALA A 39 -5.82 12.54 0.25
CA ALA A 39 -4.59 12.54 1.04
C ALA A 39 -3.52 13.43 0.41
N LYS A 40 -2.53 13.84 1.21
CA LYS A 40 -1.32 14.52 0.74
C LYS A 40 -0.13 13.58 0.82
N VAL A 41 0.36 13.14 -0.33
CA VAL A 41 1.59 12.32 -0.41
C VAL A 41 2.79 13.24 -0.48
N VAL A 42 3.74 13.07 0.44
CA VAL A 42 4.87 14.02 0.62
C VAL A 42 6.23 13.41 0.31
N THR A 43 6.33 12.10 0.10
CA THR A 43 7.60 11.44 -0.22
C THR A 43 7.49 10.45 -1.35
N VAL A 44 8.58 10.26 -2.07
CA VAL A 44 8.88 9.14 -2.98
C VAL A 44 10.37 8.82 -2.91
N SER A 45 10.79 7.61 -3.26
CA SER A 45 12.21 7.23 -3.23
C SER A 45 12.64 6.41 -4.44
N ASP A 46 13.93 6.38 -4.70
CA ASP A 46 14.55 5.42 -5.62
C ASP A 46 15.79 4.78 -4.98
N SER A 47 16.59 4.05 -5.75
CA SER A 47 17.76 3.33 -5.22
C SER A 47 18.92 4.25 -4.80
N THR A 48 18.89 5.53 -5.14
CA THR A 48 19.95 6.49 -4.81
C THR A 48 19.57 7.45 -3.70
N GLY A 49 18.26 7.67 -3.51
CA GLY A 49 17.79 8.62 -2.50
C GLY A 49 16.28 8.77 -2.48
N TRP A 50 15.82 9.82 -1.87
CA TRP A 50 14.41 10.10 -1.71
C TRP A 50 14.12 11.60 -1.78
N VAL A 51 12.89 11.90 -2.10
CA VAL A 51 12.38 13.27 -2.17
C VAL A 51 11.37 13.50 -1.08
N TYR A 52 11.47 14.64 -0.43
CA TYR A 52 10.44 15.22 0.43
C TYR A 52 9.87 16.47 -0.24
N ASP A 53 8.56 16.51 -0.45
CA ASP A 53 7.84 17.67 -0.96
C ASP A 53 6.69 18.04 0.00
N PRO A 54 6.86 19.06 0.84
CA PRO A 54 5.84 19.47 1.81
C PRO A 54 4.55 19.98 1.16
N GLU A 55 4.60 20.41 -0.11
CA GLU A 55 3.41 20.80 -0.88
C GLU A 55 2.64 19.62 -1.46
N GLY A 56 3.26 18.45 -1.45
CA GLY A 56 2.74 17.20 -2.02
C GLY A 56 3.37 16.86 -3.37
N ILE A 57 3.58 15.57 -3.57
CA ILE A 57 4.20 15.04 -4.79
C ILE A 57 3.35 15.38 -6.02
N ASP A 58 3.96 15.99 -7.01
CA ASP A 58 3.39 16.20 -8.34
C ASP A 58 3.48 14.89 -9.16
N VAL A 59 2.34 14.21 -9.29
CA VAL A 59 2.28 12.91 -9.99
C VAL A 59 2.59 13.06 -11.48
N ALA A 60 2.21 14.15 -12.11
CA ALA A 60 2.47 14.35 -13.53
C ALA A 60 3.98 14.50 -13.80
N LEU A 61 4.64 15.32 -12.99
CA LEU A 61 6.11 15.47 -13.03
C LEU A 61 6.81 14.15 -12.67
N LEU A 62 6.32 13.41 -11.66
CA LEU A 62 6.89 12.13 -11.27
C LEU A 62 6.82 11.12 -12.43
N LYS A 63 5.68 11.03 -13.12
CA LYS A 63 5.52 10.19 -14.31
C LYS A 63 6.46 10.62 -15.44
N GLU A 64 6.55 11.90 -15.72
CA GLU A 64 7.47 12.42 -16.73
C GLU A 64 8.92 11.99 -16.45
N VAL A 65 9.38 12.18 -15.20
CA VAL A 65 10.75 11.83 -14.80
C VAL A 65 10.98 10.33 -14.85
N LYS A 66 10.04 9.52 -14.33
CA LYS A 66 10.26 8.07 -14.14
C LYS A 66 9.85 7.22 -15.34
N GLU A 67 8.74 7.51 -15.97
CA GLU A 67 8.20 6.70 -17.08
C GLU A 67 8.73 7.18 -18.45
N VAL A 68 8.80 8.49 -18.67
CA VAL A 68 9.21 9.06 -19.95
C VAL A 68 10.73 9.22 -20.02
N LYS A 69 11.32 9.99 -19.10
CA LYS A 69 12.76 10.26 -19.09
C LYS A 69 13.59 9.10 -18.54
N ARG A 70 12.97 8.21 -17.74
CA ARG A 70 13.65 7.11 -17.01
C ARG A 70 14.82 7.61 -16.16
N ALA A 71 14.67 8.80 -15.59
CA ALA A 71 15.70 9.49 -14.85
C ALA A 71 15.59 9.22 -13.33
N ARG A 72 16.55 9.77 -12.58
CA ARG A 72 16.57 9.72 -11.12
C ARG A 72 15.72 10.84 -10.52
N LEU A 73 15.37 10.68 -9.24
CA LEU A 73 14.57 11.66 -8.49
C LEU A 73 15.30 13.00 -8.27
N THR A 74 16.59 13.06 -8.49
CA THR A 74 17.35 14.32 -8.56
C THR A 74 16.78 15.28 -9.62
N GLU A 75 16.31 14.75 -10.76
CA GLU A 75 15.66 15.58 -11.79
C GLU A 75 14.28 16.07 -11.36
N TYR A 76 13.54 15.26 -10.58
CA TYR A 76 12.28 15.70 -9.99
C TYR A 76 12.51 16.90 -9.06
N ALA A 77 13.46 16.79 -8.12
CA ALA A 77 13.77 17.86 -7.20
C ALA A 77 14.31 19.12 -7.90
N ALA A 78 15.10 18.96 -8.96
CA ALA A 78 15.57 20.10 -9.76
C ALA A 78 14.44 20.85 -10.49
N ALA A 79 13.36 20.15 -10.87
CA ALA A 79 12.22 20.73 -11.56
C ALA A 79 11.11 21.25 -10.61
N ARG A 80 11.17 20.93 -9.32
CA ARG A 80 10.15 21.26 -8.32
C ARG A 80 10.75 22.04 -7.16
N PRO A 81 10.57 23.36 -7.08
CA PRO A 81 11.23 24.21 -6.06
C PRO A 81 10.89 23.88 -4.60
N SER A 82 9.71 23.28 -4.34
CA SER A 82 9.30 22.86 -3.00
C SER A 82 9.90 21.52 -2.58
N ALA A 83 10.48 20.77 -3.50
CA ALA A 83 10.99 19.43 -3.26
C ALA A 83 12.45 19.44 -2.83
N GLU A 84 12.77 18.68 -1.78
CA GLU A 84 14.12 18.45 -1.28
C GLU A 84 14.56 17.03 -1.61
N TYR A 85 15.75 16.88 -2.21
CA TYR A 85 16.36 15.57 -2.47
C TYR A 85 17.35 15.21 -1.37
N HIS A 86 17.27 13.99 -0.88
CA HIS A 86 18.17 13.44 0.12
C HIS A 86 18.78 12.14 -0.38
N GLU A 87 20.08 11.98 -0.24
CA GLU A 87 20.78 10.73 -0.60
C GLU A 87 20.51 9.61 0.39
N GLY A 88 20.54 8.38 -0.07
CA GLY A 88 20.45 7.19 0.76
C GLY A 88 19.03 6.91 1.26
N ARG A 89 18.93 6.37 2.48
CA ARG A 89 17.66 5.98 3.12
C ARG A 89 17.17 7.08 4.06
N GLY A 90 15.86 7.19 4.24
CA GLY A 90 15.33 8.17 5.18
C GLY A 90 13.85 8.53 5.00
N VAL A 91 13.16 7.93 4.04
CA VAL A 91 11.73 8.19 3.76
C VAL A 91 10.87 8.17 5.03
N TRP A 92 11.14 7.20 5.92
CA TRP A 92 10.34 6.97 7.11
C TRP A 92 10.67 7.93 8.27
N SER A 93 11.64 8.84 8.09
CA SER A 93 11.94 9.90 9.06
C SER A 93 10.92 11.04 9.03
N ILE A 94 10.20 11.19 7.93
CA ILE A 94 9.19 12.24 7.76
C ILE A 94 7.93 11.88 8.55
N LYS A 95 7.41 12.85 9.28
CA LYS A 95 6.14 12.69 10.00
C LYS A 95 4.99 12.48 9.03
N CYS A 96 4.28 11.37 9.18
CA CYS A 96 3.11 11.04 8.38
C CYS A 96 2.04 10.32 9.21
N ASP A 97 0.81 10.35 8.73
CA ASP A 97 -0.30 9.57 9.29
C ASP A 97 -0.29 8.14 8.74
N VAL A 98 0.05 7.98 7.47
CA VAL A 98 0.02 6.69 6.77
C VAL A 98 1.34 6.46 6.03
N ALA A 99 1.89 5.26 6.15
CA ALA A 99 3.08 4.83 5.42
C ALA A 99 2.73 3.74 4.41
N LEU A 100 3.15 3.93 3.15
CA LEU A 100 2.94 2.99 2.05
C LEU A 100 4.29 2.53 1.51
N PRO A 101 4.86 1.44 2.02
CA PRO A 101 6.09 0.88 1.48
C PRO A 101 5.81 0.22 0.12
N CYS A 102 6.33 0.83 -0.94
CA CYS A 102 6.06 0.50 -2.34
C CYS A 102 7.33 0.27 -3.18
N ALA A 103 8.49 0.13 -2.56
CA ALA A 103 9.76 -0.04 -3.28
C ALA A 103 10.20 -1.50 -3.36
N THR A 104 10.83 -2.01 -2.33
CA THR A 104 11.48 -3.33 -2.36
C THR A 104 11.24 -4.13 -1.09
N GLN A 105 11.50 -5.44 -1.19
CA GLN A 105 11.47 -6.34 -0.05
C GLN A 105 12.42 -5.87 1.06
N ASN A 106 11.99 -5.98 2.32
CA ASN A 106 12.77 -5.65 3.52
C ASN A 106 13.32 -4.20 3.53
N GLU A 107 12.57 -3.27 3.01
CA GLU A 107 12.95 -1.85 3.02
C GLU A 107 12.58 -1.11 4.31
N LEU A 108 11.55 -1.55 5.02
CA LEU A 108 11.11 -0.97 6.29
C LEU A 108 11.64 -1.85 7.44
N LEU A 109 12.66 -1.36 8.12
CA LEU A 109 13.34 -2.05 9.19
C LEU A 109 12.77 -1.68 10.57
N LEU A 110 13.21 -2.35 11.63
CA LEU A 110 12.75 -2.08 12.99
C LEU A 110 12.97 -0.62 13.42
N ASP A 111 14.10 -0.01 13.07
CA ASP A 111 14.39 1.38 13.45
C ASP A 111 13.49 2.36 12.68
N ASP A 112 13.16 2.06 11.42
CA ASP A 112 12.17 2.81 10.66
C ASP A 112 10.77 2.71 11.31
N ALA A 113 10.38 1.52 11.75
CA ALA A 113 9.12 1.29 12.45
C ALA A 113 9.04 2.07 13.77
N LYS A 114 10.13 2.09 14.55
CA LYS A 114 10.22 2.91 15.76
C LYS A 114 10.03 4.39 15.47
N GLN A 115 10.61 4.87 14.38
CA GLN A 115 10.50 6.25 13.97
C GLN A 115 9.07 6.60 13.51
N LEU A 116 8.43 5.75 12.73
CA LEU A 116 7.03 5.91 12.34
C LEU A 116 6.11 6.00 13.56
N VAL A 117 6.27 5.10 14.54
CA VAL A 117 5.50 5.12 15.80
C VAL A 117 5.76 6.41 16.59
N ALA A 118 7.01 6.80 16.75
CA ALA A 118 7.38 8.04 17.45
C ALA A 118 6.80 9.30 16.78
N ASN A 119 6.67 9.27 15.46
CA ASN A 119 6.07 10.34 14.67
C ASN A 119 4.54 10.32 14.63
N GLY A 120 3.90 9.32 15.26
CA GLY A 120 2.44 9.22 15.35
C GLY A 120 1.77 8.62 14.11
N CYS A 121 2.47 7.80 13.33
CA CYS A 121 1.89 7.06 12.21
C CYS A 121 0.78 6.13 12.71
N ILE A 122 -0.40 6.19 12.09
CA ILE A 122 -1.57 5.41 12.49
C ILE A 122 -1.76 4.14 11.65
N ALA A 123 -1.21 4.11 10.45
CA ALA A 123 -1.37 2.96 9.55
C ALA A 123 -0.17 2.74 8.64
N VAL A 124 0.15 1.47 8.41
CA VAL A 124 1.10 1.01 7.40
C VAL A 124 0.38 0.03 6.48
N ALA A 125 0.47 0.22 5.16
CA ALA A 125 -0.10 -0.70 4.19
C ALA A 125 0.90 -1.02 3.07
N GLU A 126 1.22 -2.28 2.93
CA GLU A 126 2.27 -2.76 2.04
C GLU A 126 1.83 -2.77 0.58
N GLY A 127 2.42 -1.90 -0.24
CA GLY A 127 2.25 -1.93 -1.69
C GLY A 127 3.20 -2.91 -2.38
N ALA A 128 4.43 -3.01 -1.89
CA ALA A 128 5.41 -3.98 -2.36
C ALA A 128 5.19 -5.38 -1.73
N ASN A 129 5.94 -6.37 -2.21
CA ASN A 129 5.94 -7.71 -1.63
C ASN A 129 6.91 -7.78 -0.44
N MET A 130 6.38 -8.06 0.76
CA MET A 130 7.14 -8.16 2.01
C MET A 130 8.13 -7.01 2.24
N PRO A 131 7.72 -5.74 2.13
CA PRO A 131 8.64 -4.61 2.29
C PRO A 131 9.03 -4.39 3.75
N THR A 132 8.18 -4.81 4.70
CA THR A 132 8.39 -4.65 6.14
C THR A 132 8.99 -5.92 6.73
N THR A 133 10.05 -5.80 7.51
CA THR A 133 10.62 -6.95 8.20
C THR A 133 9.68 -7.48 9.30
N LEU A 134 9.81 -8.74 9.65
CA LEU A 134 8.96 -9.36 10.69
C LEU A 134 9.02 -8.59 12.01
N GLU A 135 10.24 -8.24 12.44
CA GLU A 135 10.47 -7.48 13.68
C GLU A 135 9.79 -6.09 13.64
N ALA A 136 9.83 -5.42 12.48
CA ALA A 136 9.16 -4.14 12.28
C ALA A 136 7.65 -4.30 12.31
N THR A 137 7.10 -5.33 11.66
CA THR A 137 5.66 -5.66 11.68
C THR A 137 5.16 -5.89 13.10
N GLU A 138 5.85 -6.75 13.85
CA GLU A 138 5.51 -7.01 15.26
C GLU A 138 5.56 -5.74 16.12
N TYR A 139 6.57 -4.89 15.90
CA TYR A 139 6.70 -3.64 16.62
C TYR A 139 5.56 -2.67 16.32
N LEU A 140 5.18 -2.51 15.04
CA LEU A 140 4.06 -1.68 14.61
C LEU A 140 2.75 -2.15 15.23
N GLN A 141 2.45 -3.46 15.16
CA GLN A 141 1.23 -4.04 15.73
C GLN A 141 1.18 -3.87 17.26
N LYS A 142 2.28 -4.10 17.98
CA LYS A 142 2.38 -3.91 19.45
C LYS A 142 2.16 -2.45 19.87
N ASN A 143 2.39 -1.49 18.98
CA ASN A 143 2.16 -0.07 19.22
C ASN A 143 0.84 0.43 18.60
N ASN A 144 -0.10 -0.46 18.31
CA ASN A 144 -1.43 -0.16 17.78
C ASN A 144 -1.42 0.60 16.44
N VAL A 145 -0.40 0.42 15.61
CA VAL A 145 -0.40 0.88 14.23
C VAL A 145 -1.18 -0.14 13.40
N LEU A 146 -2.19 0.31 12.67
CA LEU A 146 -2.95 -0.52 11.75
C LEU A 146 -2.03 -1.04 10.65
N PHE A 147 -1.93 -2.34 10.49
CA PHE A 147 -1.00 -2.94 9.54
C PHE A 147 -1.70 -3.81 8.51
N ALA A 148 -1.68 -3.39 7.25
CA ALA A 148 -2.22 -4.16 6.13
C ALA A 148 -1.10 -4.90 5.40
N PRO A 149 -1.04 -6.25 5.49
CA PRO A 149 0.01 -7.04 4.88
C PRO A 149 -0.09 -7.04 3.35
N GLY A 150 1.05 -7.11 2.66
CA GLY A 150 1.15 -7.06 1.20
C GLY A 150 0.25 -8.05 0.48
N LYS A 151 0.16 -9.27 0.97
CA LYS A 151 -0.72 -10.31 0.41
C LYS A 151 -2.20 -9.91 0.26
N ALA A 152 -2.66 -8.92 1.04
CA ALA A 152 -3.99 -8.33 0.93
C ALA A 152 -3.94 -6.93 0.32
N ALA A 153 -3.02 -6.07 0.79
CA ALA A 153 -2.95 -4.67 0.38
C ALA A 153 -2.58 -4.49 -1.09
N ASN A 154 -1.70 -5.35 -1.63
CA ASN A 154 -1.26 -5.27 -3.03
C ASN A 154 -2.03 -6.22 -3.99
N ALA A 155 -3.08 -6.88 -3.53
CA ALA A 155 -3.88 -7.80 -4.35
C ALA A 155 -4.57 -7.14 -5.55
N GLY A 156 -4.62 -5.81 -5.61
CA GLY A 156 -5.24 -5.07 -6.72
C GLY A 156 -4.61 -5.36 -8.09
N GLY A 157 -3.30 -5.54 -8.15
CA GLY A 157 -2.60 -5.87 -9.39
C GLY A 157 -3.05 -7.22 -9.96
N VAL A 158 -3.04 -8.27 -9.15
CA VAL A 158 -3.48 -9.61 -9.59
C VAL A 158 -4.98 -9.66 -9.85
N ALA A 159 -5.79 -8.90 -9.09
CA ALA A 159 -7.22 -8.79 -9.34
C ALA A 159 -7.52 -8.16 -10.71
N THR A 160 -6.78 -7.11 -11.09
CA THR A 160 -6.90 -6.48 -12.41
C THR A 160 -6.51 -7.45 -13.52
N SER A 161 -5.45 -8.24 -13.34
CA SER A 161 -5.08 -9.29 -14.30
C SER A 161 -6.17 -10.35 -14.45
N ALA A 162 -6.82 -10.74 -13.35
CA ALA A 162 -7.95 -11.68 -13.41
C ALA A 162 -9.16 -11.09 -14.16
N LEU A 163 -9.44 -9.78 -13.96
CA LEU A 163 -10.48 -9.07 -14.72
C LEU A 163 -10.15 -9.01 -16.21
N GLU A 164 -8.88 -8.74 -16.56
CA GLU A 164 -8.41 -8.73 -17.94
C GLU A 164 -8.59 -10.12 -18.59
N MET A 165 -8.19 -11.19 -17.92
CA MET A 165 -8.38 -12.56 -18.41
C MET A 165 -9.89 -12.89 -18.63
N SER A 166 -10.75 -12.46 -17.71
CA SER A 166 -12.20 -12.65 -17.83
C SER A 166 -12.76 -11.88 -19.02
N GLN A 167 -12.42 -10.61 -19.17
CA GLN A 167 -12.82 -9.77 -20.31
C GLN A 167 -12.39 -10.38 -21.64
N ASN A 168 -11.14 -10.87 -21.72
CA ASN A 168 -10.61 -11.51 -22.93
C ASN A 168 -11.35 -12.81 -23.25
N SER A 169 -11.68 -13.62 -22.25
CA SER A 169 -12.46 -14.87 -22.43
C SER A 169 -13.88 -14.60 -22.93
N GLU A 170 -14.52 -13.55 -22.43
CA GLU A 170 -15.84 -13.13 -22.86
C GLU A 170 -15.83 -12.41 -24.23
N ARG A 171 -14.64 -12.03 -24.73
CA ARG A 171 -14.45 -11.23 -25.95
C ARG A 171 -15.18 -9.90 -25.91
N LEU A 172 -15.26 -9.32 -24.73
CA LEU A 172 -15.85 -7.99 -24.47
C LEU A 172 -14.77 -6.97 -24.17
N SER A 173 -15.14 -5.72 -24.19
CA SER A 173 -14.32 -4.60 -23.73
C SER A 173 -15.10 -3.83 -22.67
N TRP A 174 -14.56 -3.73 -21.47
CA TRP A 174 -15.14 -2.93 -20.41
C TRP A 174 -14.53 -1.51 -20.41
N THR A 175 -15.31 -0.54 -19.96
CA THR A 175 -14.79 0.80 -19.77
C THR A 175 -13.84 0.87 -18.56
N PHE A 176 -13.10 1.96 -18.45
CA PHE A 176 -12.26 2.20 -17.28
C PHE A 176 -13.08 2.20 -15.99
N GLU A 177 -14.23 2.84 -16.01
CA GLU A 177 -15.14 2.98 -14.86
C GLU A 177 -15.69 1.63 -14.41
N GLU A 178 -16.03 0.74 -15.35
CA GLU A 178 -16.49 -0.62 -15.05
C GLU A 178 -15.38 -1.45 -14.39
N VAL A 179 -14.15 -1.36 -14.89
CA VAL A 179 -12.99 -2.08 -14.31
C VAL A 179 -12.65 -1.51 -12.94
N ASP A 180 -12.61 -0.17 -12.77
CA ASP A 180 -12.31 0.47 -11.48
C ASP A 180 -13.37 0.12 -10.42
N ALA A 181 -14.66 0.12 -10.77
CA ALA A 181 -15.74 -0.27 -9.87
C ALA A 181 -15.62 -1.75 -9.43
N LYS A 182 -15.33 -2.67 -10.37
CA LYS A 182 -15.07 -4.08 -10.04
C LYS A 182 -13.87 -4.23 -9.12
N LEU A 183 -12.77 -3.54 -9.40
CA LEU A 183 -11.56 -3.56 -8.58
C LEU A 183 -11.81 -3.02 -7.17
N GLN A 184 -12.54 -1.90 -7.05
CA GLN A 184 -12.90 -1.36 -5.74
C GLN A 184 -13.69 -2.38 -4.91
N ASN A 185 -14.71 -3.00 -5.49
CA ASN A 185 -15.49 -4.05 -4.81
C ASN A 185 -14.63 -5.24 -4.38
N ILE A 186 -13.71 -5.70 -5.22
CA ILE A 186 -12.78 -6.77 -4.87
C ILE A 186 -11.93 -6.38 -3.66
N MET A 187 -11.36 -5.18 -3.66
CA MET A 187 -10.47 -4.72 -2.60
C MET A 187 -11.21 -4.47 -1.27
N VAL A 188 -12.46 -4.01 -1.32
CA VAL A 188 -13.34 -3.90 -0.15
C VAL A 188 -13.63 -5.29 0.42
N ASN A 189 -14.04 -6.23 -0.43
CA ASN A 189 -14.34 -7.61 -0.01
C ASN A 189 -13.11 -8.32 0.59
N ILE A 190 -11.90 -8.09 0.03
CA ILE A 190 -10.66 -8.62 0.61
C ILE A 190 -10.48 -8.11 2.04
N PHE A 191 -10.70 -6.81 2.27
CA PHE A 191 -10.57 -6.27 3.62
C PHE A 191 -11.58 -6.87 4.59
N HIS A 192 -12.87 -6.91 4.22
CA HIS A 192 -13.89 -7.50 5.10
C HIS A 192 -13.64 -8.97 5.38
N ASN A 193 -13.23 -9.75 4.40
CA ASN A 193 -12.92 -11.17 4.59
C ASN A 193 -11.79 -11.40 5.61
N LEU A 194 -10.72 -10.60 5.55
CA LEU A 194 -9.63 -10.73 6.53
C LEU A 194 -10.00 -10.19 7.92
N ASP A 195 -10.77 -9.11 7.99
CA ASP A 195 -11.24 -8.54 9.25
C ASP A 195 -12.22 -9.48 9.95
N ASP A 196 -13.18 -10.04 9.21
CA ASP A 196 -14.12 -11.03 9.72
C ASP A 196 -13.41 -12.33 10.17
N ALA A 197 -12.38 -12.76 9.43
CA ALA A 197 -11.57 -13.91 9.85
C ALA A 197 -10.83 -13.61 11.16
N ALA A 198 -10.19 -12.44 11.28
CA ALA A 198 -9.53 -12.05 12.51
C ALA A 198 -10.50 -12.02 13.71
N LYS A 199 -11.69 -11.45 13.53
CA LYS A 199 -12.75 -11.41 14.57
C LYS A 199 -13.23 -12.79 14.99
N ARG A 200 -13.49 -13.71 14.02
CA ARG A 200 -13.95 -15.08 14.32
C ARG A 200 -12.96 -15.86 15.20
N TYR A 201 -11.68 -15.57 15.07
CA TYR A 201 -10.61 -16.27 15.81
C TYR A 201 -10.08 -15.47 17.00
N ASN A 202 -10.80 -14.43 17.47
CA ASN A 202 -10.43 -13.58 18.60
C ASN A 202 -9.07 -12.86 18.39
N MET A 203 -8.79 -12.47 17.17
CA MET A 203 -7.59 -11.71 16.76
C MET A 203 -7.97 -10.36 16.16
N GLU A 204 -8.97 -9.69 16.72
CA GLU A 204 -9.49 -8.42 16.23
C GLU A 204 -8.37 -7.38 16.09
N GLY A 205 -8.30 -6.74 14.92
CA GLY A 205 -7.24 -5.77 14.59
C GLY A 205 -5.93 -6.38 14.07
N ASP A 206 -5.73 -7.69 14.20
CA ASP A 206 -4.60 -8.39 13.58
C ASP A 206 -4.93 -8.80 12.14
N TYR A 207 -4.71 -7.88 11.22
CA TYR A 207 -4.97 -8.11 9.81
C TYR A 207 -3.96 -9.04 9.13
N VAL A 208 -2.80 -9.27 9.75
CA VAL A 208 -1.82 -10.28 9.29
C VAL A 208 -2.38 -11.68 9.54
N ALA A 209 -2.83 -11.93 10.76
CA ALA A 209 -3.48 -13.18 11.12
C ALA A 209 -4.77 -13.37 10.32
N GLY A 210 -5.62 -12.34 10.21
CA GLY A 210 -6.85 -12.38 9.42
C GLY A 210 -6.63 -12.76 7.96
N ALA A 211 -5.62 -12.18 7.32
CA ALA A 211 -5.28 -12.51 5.92
C ALA A 211 -4.78 -13.95 5.77
N ASN A 212 -4.00 -14.46 6.73
CA ASN A 212 -3.53 -15.84 6.72
C ASN A 212 -4.69 -16.82 6.91
N ILE A 213 -5.56 -16.56 7.89
CA ILE A 213 -6.70 -17.41 8.21
C ILE A 213 -7.70 -17.45 7.05
N ALA A 214 -8.11 -16.28 6.53
CA ALA A 214 -9.04 -16.22 5.40
C ALA A 214 -8.53 -16.96 4.15
N GLY A 215 -7.23 -16.88 3.86
CA GLY A 215 -6.61 -17.64 2.78
C GLY A 215 -6.58 -19.14 3.05
N PHE A 216 -6.25 -19.53 4.28
CA PHE A 216 -6.21 -20.94 4.69
C PHE A 216 -7.59 -21.58 4.69
N GLU A 217 -8.62 -20.93 5.26
CA GLU A 217 -9.99 -21.45 5.30
C GLU A 217 -10.49 -21.82 3.92
N LYS A 218 -10.27 -20.98 2.92
CA LYS A 218 -10.69 -21.25 1.55
C LYS A 218 -10.08 -22.52 0.96
N VAL A 219 -8.82 -22.80 1.28
CA VAL A 219 -8.14 -24.04 0.84
C VAL A 219 -8.62 -25.23 1.68
N ALA A 220 -8.73 -25.07 2.98
CA ALA A 220 -9.19 -26.13 3.88
C ALA A 220 -10.62 -26.59 3.55
N ASP A 221 -11.53 -25.66 3.28
CA ASP A 221 -12.91 -25.98 2.87
C ASP A 221 -12.95 -26.77 1.54
N ALA A 222 -12.11 -26.38 0.59
CA ALA A 222 -11.99 -27.11 -0.67
C ALA A 222 -11.44 -28.53 -0.44
N MET A 223 -10.45 -28.70 0.44
CA MET A 223 -9.91 -30.02 0.80
C MET A 223 -10.95 -30.87 1.52
N LEU A 224 -11.75 -30.32 2.40
CA LEU A 224 -12.83 -31.02 3.09
C LEU A 224 -13.93 -31.49 2.09
N ALA A 225 -14.26 -30.64 1.12
CA ALA A 225 -15.28 -30.96 0.12
C ALA A 225 -14.82 -31.96 -0.93
N GLN A 226 -13.56 -31.92 -1.31
CA GLN A 226 -13.01 -32.73 -2.42
C GLN A 226 -12.20 -33.93 -1.94
N GLY A 227 -11.84 -33.99 -0.68
CA GLY A 227 -10.90 -34.95 -0.12
C GLY A 227 -9.44 -34.50 -0.28
N VAL A 228 -8.56 -35.18 0.46
CA VAL A 228 -7.10 -34.99 0.36
C VAL A 228 -6.59 -36.10 -0.60
N CYS A 229 -6.08 -35.68 -1.76
CA CYS A 229 -5.49 -36.56 -2.75
C CYS A 229 -4.01 -36.79 -2.51
#